data_f48f8a086d3fc8bb9b26bc8acd1ce887
#
_entry.id   f48f8a086d3fc8bb9b26bc8acd1ce887
#
_cell.length_a   1.000
_cell.length_b   1.000
_cell.length_c   1.000
_cell.angle_alpha   90.00
_cell.angle_beta   90.00
_cell.angle_gamma   90.00
#
_symmetry.space_group_name_H-M   'P 1'
#
loop_
_entity.id
_entity.type
_entity.pdbx_description
1 polymer ?
#
loop_
_entity_poly.entity_id
_entity_poly.type
_entity_poly.pdbx_seq_one_letter_code
_entity_poly.pdbx_strand_id
1 'polypeptide(L)'
;MDLEIIKIASNTENNKILENYTHFSKMKNSICGDEMQISLIIKNHKIIDFGYQCKSCIYCQASVSALSINSLNQSVKSIKNLLSFTEKFFINIKKKFPKNFNTFNKLFNKKNIARKECLLLPFKTLSKALKDYDE
;
A
#
# COMPACT_ATOMS: atom_id res chain seq x y z
N MET A 1 -21.61 -4.93 -1.86
CA MET A 1 -20.14 -4.81 -1.82
C MET A 1 -19.60 -4.61 -3.22
N ASP A 2 -18.58 -3.81 -3.35
CA ASP A 2 -17.98 -3.46 -4.64
C ASP A 2 -17.18 -4.64 -5.20
N LEU A 3 -17.55 -5.13 -6.37
CA LEU A 3 -16.87 -6.26 -7.03
C LEU A 3 -15.42 -5.92 -7.40
N GLU A 4 -15.11 -4.66 -7.70
CA GLU A 4 -13.75 -4.25 -8.00
C GLU A 4 -12.83 -4.41 -6.78
N ILE A 5 -13.33 -4.12 -5.59
CA ILE A 5 -12.58 -4.31 -4.33
C ILE A 5 -12.28 -5.80 -4.15
N ILE A 6 -13.28 -6.66 -4.32
CA ILE A 6 -13.12 -8.11 -4.18
C ILE A 6 -12.10 -8.63 -5.18
N LYS A 7 -12.19 -8.19 -6.42
CA LYS A 7 -11.29 -8.62 -7.49
C LYS A 7 -9.83 -8.26 -7.18
N ILE A 8 -9.59 -7.03 -6.74
CA ILE A 8 -8.23 -6.59 -6.39
C ILE A 8 -7.71 -7.37 -5.18
N ALA A 9 -8.55 -7.53 -4.14
CA ALA A 9 -8.18 -8.28 -2.93
C ALA A 9 -7.89 -9.76 -3.20
N SER A 10 -8.47 -10.34 -4.25
CA SER A 10 -8.30 -11.75 -4.56
C SER A 10 -6.92 -12.09 -5.12
N ASN A 11 -6.15 -11.09 -5.55
CA ASN A 11 -4.78 -11.31 -5.98
C ASN A 11 -3.87 -11.36 -4.76
N THR A 12 -3.41 -12.55 -4.40
CA THR A 12 -2.61 -12.80 -3.20
C THR A 12 -1.17 -13.20 -3.52
N GLU A 13 -0.69 -12.91 -4.72
CA GLU A 13 0.63 -13.39 -5.15
C GLU A 13 1.77 -12.87 -4.26
N ASN A 14 1.62 -11.70 -3.66
CA ASN A 14 2.63 -11.11 -2.79
C ASN A 14 2.31 -11.26 -1.29
N ASN A 15 1.29 -12.07 -0.96
CA ASN A 15 0.92 -12.35 0.43
C ASN A 15 1.89 -13.40 1.02
N LYS A 16 3.06 -12.92 1.43
CA LYS A 16 4.14 -13.75 1.95
C LYS A 16 5.10 -12.89 2.76
N ILE A 17 5.89 -13.52 3.63
CA ILE A 17 7.02 -12.85 4.26
C ILE A 17 8.25 -13.17 3.42
N LEU A 18 8.97 -12.13 3.00
CA LEU A 18 10.22 -12.32 2.26
C LEU A 18 11.32 -12.83 3.21
N GLU A 19 12.10 -13.80 2.72
CA GLU A 19 13.37 -14.13 3.35
C GLU A 19 14.39 -13.06 2.93
N ASN A 20 15.38 -12.78 3.76
CA ASN A 20 16.47 -11.85 3.42
C ASN A 20 15.99 -10.44 3.03
N TYR A 21 14.90 -9.97 3.62
CA TYR A 21 14.41 -8.62 3.35
C TYR A 21 15.44 -7.59 3.81
N THR A 22 15.49 -6.46 3.09
CA THR A 22 16.33 -5.33 3.48
C THR A 22 15.60 -4.33 4.38
N HIS A 23 14.28 -4.26 4.23
CA HIS A 23 13.43 -3.33 4.97
C HIS A 23 12.16 -4.06 5.42
N PHE A 24 11.72 -3.75 6.63
CA PHE A 24 10.54 -4.36 7.23
C PHE A 24 9.84 -3.36 8.13
N SER A 25 8.52 -3.40 8.14
CA SER A 25 7.76 -2.70 9.16
C SER A 25 6.44 -3.40 9.46
N LYS A 26 5.89 -3.05 10.61
CA LYS A 26 4.63 -3.59 11.10
C LYS A 26 3.85 -2.46 11.74
N MET A 27 2.57 -2.39 11.44
CA MET A 27 1.66 -1.42 12.05
C MET A 27 0.31 -2.05 12.34
N LYS A 28 -0.37 -1.48 13.31
CA LYS A 28 -1.72 -1.87 13.69
C LYS A 28 -2.59 -0.62 13.70
N ASN A 29 -3.80 -0.73 13.15
CA ASN A 29 -4.79 0.32 13.24
C ASN A 29 -5.54 0.14 14.57
N SER A 30 -5.38 1.10 15.50
CA SER A 30 -5.99 1.01 16.83
C SER A 30 -7.51 1.13 16.81
N ILE A 31 -8.09 1.70 15.75
CA ILE A 31 -9.54 1.90 15.66
C ILE A 31 -10.25 0.62 15.27
N CYS A 32 -9.79 -0.07 14.20
CA CYS A 32 -10.44 -1.27 13.68
C CYS A 32 -9.70 -2.57 14.03
N GLY A 33 -8.50 -2.48 14.59
CA GLY A 33 -7.69 -3.64 14.94
C GLY A 33 -6.98 -4.31 13.76
N ASP A 34 -7.06 -3.75 12.56
CA ASP A 34 -6.33 -4.29 11.40
C ASP A 34 -4.83 -4.24 11.65
N GLU A 35 -4.12 -5.29 11.21
CA GLU A 35 -2.68 -5.39 11.34
C GLU A 35 -2.04 -5.61 9.98
N MET A 36 -0.89 -4.98 9.75
CA MET A 36 -0.18 -5.02 8.48
C MET A 36 1.32 -5.22 8.72
N GLN A 37 1.92 -6.16 8.01
CA GLN A 37 3.37 -6.34 7.93
C GLN A 37 3.80 -6.20 6.48
N ILE A 38 4.86 -5.45 6.24
CA ILE A 38 5.44 -5.30 4.90
C ILE A 38 6.93 -5.59 4.99
N SER A 39 7.41 -6.42 4.07
CA SER A 39 8.83 -6.72 3.88
C SER A 39 9.23 -6.37 2.45
N LEU A 40 10.41 -5.79 2.30
CA LEU A 40 10.92 -5.32 1.01
C LEU A 40 12.34 -5.79 0.79
N ILE A 41 12.69 -6.00 -0.47
CA ILE A 41 14.08 -6.05 -0.91
C ILE A 41 14.30 -4.83 -1.79
N ILE A 42 15.19 -3.94 -1.35
CA ILE A 42 15.56 -2.75 -2.10
C ILE A 42 16.98 -2.93 -2.62
N LYS A 43 17.18 -2.74 -3.92
CA LYS A 43 18.46 -2.86 -4.57
C LYS A 43 18.58 -1.79 -5.65
N ASN A 44 19.69 -1.06 -5.67
CA ASN A 44 19.91 0.03 -6.61
C ASN A 44 18.78 1.06 -6.61
N HIS A 45 18.31 1.41 -5.40
CA HIS A 45 17.24 2.39 -5.17
C HIS A 45 15.88 1.99 -5.77
N LYS A 46 15.69 0.69 -6.04
CA LYS A 46 14.42 0.14 -6.54
C LYS A 46 13.90 -0.94 -5.62
N ILE A 47 12.59 -1.01 -5.50
CA ILE A 47 11.91 -2.10 -4.80
C ILE A 47 11.86 -3.28 -5.76
N ILE A 48 12.72 -4.29 -5.54
CA ILE A 48 12.78 -5.45 -6.43
C ILE A 48 11.93 -6.61 -5.95
N ASP A 49 11.52 -6.60 -4.68
CA ASP A 49 10.55 -7.56 -4.17
C ASP A 49 9.75 -6.94 -3.04
N PHE A 50 8.52 -7.42 -2.88
CA PHE A 50 7.56 -6.89 -1.92
C PHE A 50 6.74 -8.05 -1.38
N GLY A 51 6.77 -8.24 -0.06
CA GLY A 51 5.93 -9.20 0.62
C GLY A 51 5.08 -8.51 1.67
N TYR A 52 3.91 -9.08 1.96
CA TYR A 52 3.06 -8.57 3.02
C TYR A 52 2.34 -9.71 3.73
N GLN A 53 1.94 -9.47 4.96
CA GLN A 53 0.96 -10.27 5.67
C GLN A 53 0.07 -9.34 6.46
N CYS A 54 -1.20 -9.66 6.52
CA CYS A 54 -2.16 -8.82 7.22
C CYS A 54 -3.28 -9.63 7.86
N LYS A 55 -3.84 -9.07 8.91
CA LYS A 55 -5.12 -9.48 9.51
C LYS A 55 -6.02 -8.26 9.39
N SER A 56 -6.86 -8.23 8.36
CA SER A 56 -7.53 -6.99 8.01
C SER A 56 -8.81 -7.22 7.21
N CYS A 57 -9.61 -6.15 7.07
CA CYS A 57 -10.79 -6.17 6.24
C CYS A 57 -10.42 -6.22 4.77
N ILE A 58 -11.42 -6.50 3.92
CA ILE A 58 -11.21 -6.65 2.47
C ILE A 58 -10.67 -5.37 1.82
N TYR A 59 -11.04 -4.19 2.31
CA TYR A 59 -10.52 -2.92 1.78
C TYR A 59 -9.01 -2.79 2.01
N CYS A 60 -8.54 -3.17 3.19
CA CYS A 60 -7.12 -3.18 3.51
C CYS A 60 -6.39 -4.22 2.67
N GLN A 61 -6.97 -5.42 2.49
CA GLN A 61 -6.40 -6.47 1.65
C GLN A 61 -6.27 -6.02 0.20
N ALA A 62 -7.30 -5.36 -0.34
CA ALA A 62 -7.26 -4.82 -1.70
C ALA A 62 -6.18 -3.75 -1.83
N SER A 63 -6.09 -2.85 -0.85
CA SER A 63 -5.10 -1.78 -0.86
C SER A 63 -3.67 -2.32 -0.87
N VAL A 64 -3.35 -3.27 0.00
CA VAL A 64 -2.00 -3.82 0.07
C VAL A 64 -1.67 -4.68 -1.14
N SER A 65 -2.64 -5.42 -1.69
CA SER A 65 -2.43 -6.18 -2.91
C SER A 65 -2.05 -5.24 -4.06
N ALA A 66 -2.83 -4.18 -4.28
CA ALA A 66 -2.54 -3.19 -5.32
C ALA A 66 -1.20 -2.51 -5.09
N LEU A 67 -0.90 -2.14 -3.84
CA LEU A 67 0.36 -1.49 -3.49
C LEU A 67 1.54 -2.39 -3.80
N SER A 68 1.46 -3.68 -3.45
CA SER A 68 2.54 -4.63 -3.67
C SER A 68 2.86 -4.80 -5.15
N ILE A 69 1.83 -4.94 -5.99
CA ILE A 69 1.99 -5.14 -7.42
C ILE A 69 2.55 -3.88 -8.09
N ASN A 70 2.03 -2.73 -7.72
CA ASN A 70 2.41 -1.47 -8.36
C ASN A 70 3.73 -0.90 -7.86
N SER A 71 4.27 -1.43 -6.76
CA SER A 71 5.57 -1.00 -6.22
C SER A 71 6.75 -1.76 -6.81
N LEU A 72 6.51 -2.94 -7.39
CA LEU A 72 7.60 -3.75 -7.94
C LEU A 72 8.31 -3.01 -9.07
N ASN A 73 9.65 -2.99 -8.99
CA ASN A 73 10.53 -2.34 -9.96
C ASN A 73 10.41 -0.81 -10.00
N GLN A 74 9.71 -0.22 -9.05
CA GLN A 74 9.65 1.24 -8.91
C GLN A 74 10.81 1.75 -8.07
N SER A 75 11.30 2.94 -8.39
CA SER A 75 12.28 3.60 -7.54
C SER A 75 11.67 3.94 -6.19
N VAL A 76 12.49 3.93 -5.15
CA VAL A 76 12.04 4.37 -3.82
C VAL A 76 11.52 5.79 -3.87
N LYS A 77 12.15 6.66 -4.66
CA LYS A 77 11.70 8.04 -4.85
C LYS A 77 10.28 8.12 -5.42
N SER A 78 9.99 7.31 -6.45
CA SER A 78 8.65 7.24 -7.04
C SER A 78 7.62 6.80 -6.01
N ILE A 79 7.95 5.80 -5.21
CA ILE A 79 7.06 5.30 -4.16
C ILE A 79 6.87 6.34 -3.05
N LYS A 80 7.93 7.05 -2.65
CA LYS A 80 7.78 8.13 -1.67
C LYS A 80 6.86 9.24 -2.17
N ASN A 81 6.91 9.55 -3.47
CA ASN A 81 5.98 10.50 -4.07
C ASN A 81 4.54 10.00 -4.01
N LEU A 82 4.34 8.72 -4.30
CA LEU A 82 3.03 8.08 -4.18
C LEU A 82 2.49 8.14 -2.74
N LEU A 83 3.35 7.84 -1.77
CA LEU A 83 2.98 7.88 -0.36
C LEU A 83 2.57 9.30 0.08
N SER A 84 3.32 10.30 -0.37
CA SER A 84 2.99 11.70 -0.10
C SER A 84 1.67 12.10 -0.72
N PHE A 85 1.40 11.67 -1.94
CA PHE A 85 0.13 11.90 -2.62
C PHE A 85 -1.05 11.28 -1.85
N THR A 86 -0.91 10.01 -1.43
CA THR A 86 -1.97 9.28 -0.72
C THR A 86 -2.25 9.88 0.65
N GLU A 87 -1.23 10.33 1.35
CA GLU A 87 -1.38 10.96 2.66
C GLU A 87 -2.35 12.14 2.61
N LYS A 88 -2.35 12.88 1.51
CA LYS A 88 -3.17 14.08 1.31
C LYS A 88 -4.46 13.81 0.52
N PHE A 89 -4.65 12.60 0.03
CA PHE A 89 -5.74 12.31 -0.91
C PHE A 89 -7.11 12.66 -0.34
N PHE A 90 -7.41 12.20 0.87
CA PHE A 90 -8.74 12.40 1.47
C PHE A 90 -8.99 13.84 1.95
N ILE A 91 -7.98 14.70 1.87
CA ILE A 91 -8.15 16.14 2.09
C ILE A 91 -8.67 16.80 0.81
N ASN A 92 -8.22 16.31 -0.36
CA ASN A 92 -8.65 16.82 -1.65
C ASN A 92 -8.92 15.65 -2.62
N ILE A 93 -10.11 15.09 -2.53
CA ILE A 93 -10.54 13.90 -3.27
C ILE A 93 -10.65 14.14 -4.78
N LYS A 94 -10.68 15.38 -5.23
CA LYS A 94 -10.79 15.71 -6.66
C LYS A 94 -9.55 15.35 -7.46
N LYS A 95 -8.39 15.20 -6.81
CA LYS A 95 -7.17 14.80 -7.50
C LYS A 95 -7.19 13.30 -7.75
N LYS A 96 -6.83 12.90 -8.97
CA LYS A 96 -6.71 11.50 -9.36
C LYS A 96 -5.25 11.07 -9.27
N PHE A 97 -5.03 9.77 -9.06
CA PHE A 97 -3.68 9.20 -9.05
C PHE A 97 -3.04 9.35 -10.44
N PRO A 98 -1.70 9.48 -10.49
CA PRO A 98 -0.97 9.48 -11.77
C PRO A 98 -1.29 8.24 -12.61
N LYS A 99 -1.08 8.34 -13.92
CA LYS A 99 -1.41 7.27 -14.86
C LYS A 99 -0.81 5.91 -14.48
N ASN A 100 0.46 5.88 -14.06
CA ASN A 100 1.13 4.65 -13.67
C ASN A 100 0.60 4.03 -12.36
N PHE A 101 -0.21 4.77 -11.61
CA PHE A 101 -0.85 4.32 -10.38
C PHE A 101 -2.37 4.44 -10.46
N ASN A 102 -2.93 4.41 -11.65
CA ASN A 102 -4.37 4.64 -11.85
C ASN A 102 -5.26 3.56 -11.22
N THR A 103 -4.73 2.37 -10.95
CA THR A 103 -5.47 1.31 -10.24
C THR A 103 -6.00 1.81 -8.90
N PHE A 104 -5.26 2.69 -8.22
CA PHE A 104 -5.67 3.21 -6.92
C PHE A 104 -6.90 4.10 -6.98
N ASN A 105 -7.27 4.62 -8.16
CA ASN A 105 -8.52 5.36 -8.32
C ASN A 105 -9.75 4.51 -8.04
N LYS A 106 -9.64 3.20 -8.18
CA LYS A 106 -10.73 2.25 -7.86
C LYS A 106 -10.92 2.07 -6.36
N LEU A 107 -9.88 2.35 -5.58
CA LEU A 107 -9.87 2.20 -4.12
C LEU A 107 -10.06 3.55 -3.42
N PHE A 108 -9.27 4.53 -3.84
CA PHE A 108 -9.22 5.86 -3.25
C PHE A 108 -10.16 6.77 -4.00
N ASN A 109 -11.40 6.86 -3.52
CA ASN A 109 -12.42 7.69 -4.12
C ASN A 109 -13.45 8.09 -3.06
N LYS A 110 -14.37 8.97 -3.44
CA LYS A 110 -15.40 9.49 -2.54
C LYS A 110 -16.28 8.38 -1.95
N LYS A 111 -16.55 7.35 -2.72
CA LYS A 111 -17.39 6.23 -2.30
C LYS A 111 -16.79 5.49 -1.10
N ASN A 112 -15.48 5.47 -0.97
CA ASN A 112 -14.77 4.69 0.04
C ASN A 112 -14.24 5.52 1.22
N ILE A 113 -14.72 6.75 1.40
CA ILE A 113 -14.27 7.62 2.50
C ILE A 113 -14.40 6.93 3.87
N ALA A 114 -15.49 6.21 4.09
CA ALA A 114 -15.71 5.53 5.38
C ALA A 114 -14.67 4.45 5.66
N ARG A 115 -13.93 4.01 4.65
CA ARG A 115 -12.88 2.99 4.75
C ARG A 115 -11.48 3.56 4.61
N LYS A 116 -11.31 4.87 4.71
CA LYS A 116 -10.02 5.53 4.49
C LYS A 116 -8.90 4.97 5.37
N GLU A 117 -9.19 4.66 6.63
CA GLU A 117 -8.17 4.15 7.54
C GLU A 117 -7.69 2.75 7.12
N CYS A 118 -8.61 1.91 6.64
CA CYS A 118 -8.26 0.59 6.10
C CYS A 118 -7.41 0.72 4.83
N LEU A 119 -7.79 1.62 3.94
CA LEU A 119 -7.08 1.84 2.68
C LEU A 119 -5.69 2.43 2.90
N LEU A 120 -5.53 3.28 3.90
CA LEU A 120 -4.27 3.97 4.19
C LEU A 120 -3.28 3.11 4.99
N LEU A 121 -3.74 2.09 5.71
CA LEU A 121 -2.86 1.31 6.58
C LEU A 121 -1.65 0.73 5.85
N PRO A 122 -1.79 0.09 4.67
CA PRO A 122 -0.62 -0.40 3.93
C PRO A 122 0.35 0.73 3.55
N PHE A 123 -0.18 1.87 3.16
CA PHE A 123 0.64 3.03 2.78
C PHE A 123 1.42 3.58 3.99
N LYS A 124 0.78 3.67 5.15
CA LYS A 124 1.44 4.08 6.39
C LYS A 124 2.53 3.08 6.80
N THR A 125 2.24 1.79 6.65
CA THR A 125 3.20 0.73 6.97
C THR A 125 4.42 0.80 6.05
N LEU A 126 4.19 0.99 4.75
CA LEU A 126 5.28 1.15 3.77
C LEU A 126 6.09 2.42 4.05
N SER A 127 5.41 3.52 4.37
CA SER A 127 6.08 4.76 4.74
C SER A 127 7.01 4.57 5.93
N LYS A 128 6.57 3.81 6.93
CA LYS A 128 7.39 3.48 8.09
C LYS A 128 8.63 2.67 7.69
N ALA A 129 8.47 1.71 6.79
CA ALA A 129 9.58 0.89 6.30
C ALA A 129 10.64 1.72 5.56
N LEU A 130 10.21 2.79 4.89
CA LEU A 130 11.09 3.65 4.08
C LEU A 130 11.53 4.93 4.80
N LYS A 131 11.12 5.10 6.07
CA LYS A 131 11.34 6.35 6.82
C LYS A 131 12.78 6.81 6.83
N ASP A 132 13.71 5.88 7.04
CA ASP A 132 15.14 6.19 7.16
C ASP A 132 15.88 5.94 5.85
N TYR A 133 15.18 5.62 4.78
CA TYR A 133 15.82 5.40 3.48
C TYR A 133 16.17 6.73 2.84
N ASP A 134 17.43 6.90 2.55
CA ASP A 134 17.99 8.10 1.93
C ASP A 134 18.61 7.76 0.58
N GLU A 135 18.18 8.48 -0.47
CA GLU A 135 18.75 8.31 -1.81
C GLU A 135 19.90 9.27 -2.05
#